data_3d2b3ac04eb600c726b08c98897dcd35
#
_entry.id   3d2b3ac04eb600c726b08c98897dcd35
#
_cell.length_a   1.000
_cell.length_b   1.000
_cell.length_c   1.000
_cell.angle_alpha   90.00
_cell.angle_beta   90.00
_cell.angle_gamma   90.00
#
_symmetry.space_group_name_H-M   'P 1'
#
loop_
_entity.id
_entity.type
_entity.pdbx_description
1 polymer ?
#
loop_
_entity_poly.entity_id
_entity_poly.type
_entity_poly.pdbx_seq_one_letter_code
_entity_poly.pdbx_strand_id
1 'polypeptide(L)'
;AIVGKWHLGFRTDEKMDWNKELAPGPLELGFDYYFGVPILNSHPPFVYVENHHVVGYDPNDPFVRGKRAETEEFDEKFGINSIGGATAAHRLYKDRAVATTLKDRAVQWIKEHKDSPFFLYYATTNIHHPFTPAERFVGTSEAGPYGDSIHELDWVVGEIMRTLDEEGLAGNTLLIFTSDNGGMLNHGGQRAWKAGHHINGKLLGFKFGAWEGGHRIPMIVRWPGRIPAGSVSNQLMSNVDMLATLAALTGYELQEQDGPDSFNMLPALIGNPGKMIRDHIIICPSQKSHLSIRKGKWVYIPAQNSGGFTGKNVGDHDLGGASAFQLTHRVNSDIENARIKP
;
A
#
# COMPACT_ATOMS: atom_id res chain seq x y z
N ALA A 1 15.59 7.13 -1.76
CA ALA A 1 15.33 6.49 -0.47
C ALA A 1 13.97 5.80 -0.43
N ILE A 2 13.83 4.86 0.51
CA ILE A 2 12.53 4.32 0.91
C ILE A 2 12.36 4.50 2.43
N VAL A 3 11.22 5.01 2.85
CA VAL A 3 10.81 5.10 4.25
C VAL A 3 9.47 4.39 4.42
N GLY A 4 9.38 3.44 5.37
CA GLY A 4 8.13 2.76 5.67
C GLY A 4 8.16 1.24 5.52
N LYS A 5 7.02 0.66 5.14
CA LYS A 5 6.83 -0.77 4.97
C LYS A 5 7.64 -1.30 3.77
N TRP A 6 8.40 -2.37 3.98
CA TRP A 6 9.08 -3.08 2.88
C TRP A 6 8.24 -4.24 2.32
N HIS A 7 8.01 -5.29 3.07
CA HIS A 7 7.16 -6.45 2.79
C HIS A 7 7.53 -7.26 1.53
N LEU A 8 8.71 -7.07 0.97
CA LEU A 8 9.21 -7.85 -0.17
C LEU A 8 10.25 -8.90 0.25
N GLY A 9 10.53 -9.00 1.55
CA GLY A 9 11.55 -9.88 2.11
C GLY A 9 12.96 -9.29 2.04
N PHE A 10 13.84 -9.90 2.82
CA PHE A 10 15.27 -9.68 2.77
C PHE A 10 15.88 -11.07 2.53
N ARG A 11 16.82 -11.23 1.62
CA ARG A 11 17.41 -12.51 1.19
C ARG A 11 16.43 -13.38 0.36
N THR A 12 16.98 -14.17 -0.53
CA THR A 12 16.22 -14.96 -1.50
C THR A 12 16.37 -16.48 -1.31
N ASP A 13 17.41 -16.96 -0.64
CA ASP A 13 17.91 -18.32 -0.70
C ASP A 13 17.93 -19.06 0.66
N GLU A 14 17.74 -18.35 1.78
CA GLU A 14 17.75 -18.92 3.12
C GLU A 14 16.60 -18.39 3.99
N LYS A 15 16.31 -19.12 5.09
CA LYS A 15 15.42 -18.60 6.12
C LYS A 15 16.00 -17.33 6.71
N MET A 16 15.19 -16.27 6.77
CA MET A 16 15.58 -15.00 7.36
C MET A 16 16.16 -15.17 8.77
N ASP A 17 17.36 -14.67 8.96
CA ASP A 17 18.05 -14.58 10.26
C ASP A 17 18.19 -13.10 10.66
N TRP A 18 17.34 -12.66 11.57
CA TRP A 18 17.28 -11.28 12.06
C TRP A 18 18.52 -10.87 12.88
N ASN A 19 19.38 -11.82 13.19
CA ASN A 19 20.64 -11.57 13.92
C ASN A 19 21.79 -11.19 13.00
N LYS A 20 21.55 -11.14 11.70
CA LYS A 20 22.57 -10.87 10.68
C LYS A 20 22.21 -9.65 9.85
N GLU A 21 23.12 -9.27 8.98
CA GLU A 21 22.86 -8.31 7.93
C GLU A 21 21.68 -8.73 7.06
N LEU A 22 20.75 -7.80 6.82
CA LEU A 22 19.50 -8.01 6.08
C LEU A 22 19.70 -7.65 4.61
N ALA A 23 20.53 -8.40 3.92
CA ALA A 23 20.84 -8.24 2.50
C ALA A 23 20.65 -9.58 1.74
N PRO A 24 20.20 -9.55 0.45
CA PRO A 24 19.71 -8.38 -0.28
C PRO A 24 18.39 -7.84 0.28
N GLY A 25 18.21 -6.56 0.16
CA GLY A 25 17.03 -5.82 0.62
C GLY A 25 16.78 -4.57 -0.27
N PRO A 26 16.24 -3.49 0.28
CA PRO A 26 15.96 -2.26 -0.47
C PRO A 26 17.19 -1.66 -1.16
N LEU A 27 18.36 -1.70 -0.53
CA LEU A 27 19.58 -1.06 -1.06
C LEU A 27 20.08 -1.78 -2.32
N GLU A 28 20.02 -3.10 -2.36
CA GLU A 28 20.42 -3.90 -3.52
C GLU A 28 19.45 -3.77 -4.70
N LEU A 29 18.26 -3.20 -4.46
CA LEU A 29 17.30 -2.85 -5.50
C LEU A 29 17.42 -1.40 -5.99
N GLY A 30 18.48 -0.69 -5.56
CA GLY A 30 18.84 0.64 -6.07
C GLY A 30 18.41 1.80 -5.17
N PHE A 31 17.95 1.57 -3.96
CA PHE A 31 17.77 2.65 -2.98
C PHE A 31 19.07 2.91 -2.21
N ASP A 32 19.39 4.18 -1.99
CA ASP A 32 20.60 4.59 -1.22
C ASP A 32 20.35 4.61 0.28
N TYR A 33 19.08 4.58 0.69
CA TYR A 33 18.66 4.63 2.10
C TYR A 33 17.35 3.91 2.31
N TYR A 34 17.27 3.15 3.38
CA TYR A 34 16.06 2.53 3.90
C TYR A 34 15.90 2.79 5.39
N PHE A 35 14.72 3.23 5.80
CA PHE A 35 14.28 3.17 7.19
C PHE A 35 12.82 2.73 7.23
N GLY A 36 12.53 1.64 7.95
CA GLY A 36 11.15 1.19 7.96
C GLY A 36 10.88 -0.04 8.81
N VAL A 37 9.75 -0.64 8.54
CA VAL A 37 9.30 -1.86 9.17
C VAL A 37 9.33 -3.01 8.16
N PRO A 38 9.81 -4.20 8.56
CA PRO A 38 9.92 -5.34 7.64
C PRO A 38 8.61 -5.73 6.98
N ILE A 39 7.54 -5.79 7.76
CA ILE A 39 6.19 -6.11 7.30
C ILE A 39 5.21 -5.04 7.82
N LEU A 40 4.66 -5.24 9.01
CA LEU A 40 3.67 -4.36 9.65
C LEU A 40 3.58 -4.72 11.14
N ASN A 41 2.82 -3.93 11.89
CA ASN A 41 2.43 -4.23 13.27
C ASN A 41 1.47 -5.44 13.41
N SER A 42 1.15 -6.11 12.31
CA SER A 42 0.39 -7.38 12.29
C SER A 42 1.26 -8.63 12.18
N HIS A 43 2.57 -8.50 11.93
CA HIS A 43 3.49 -9.62 11.70
C HIS A 43 4.86 -9.37 12.33
N PRO A 44 5.40 -10.33 13.10
CA PRO A 44 6.74 -10.22 13.68
C PRO A 44 7.85 -10.31 12.62
N PRO A 45 9.05 -9.79 12.92
CA PRO A 45 9.40 -9.09 14.15
C PRO A 45 8.90 -7.65 14.17
N PHE A 46 8.58 -7.14 15.36
CA PHE A 46 8.12 -5.76 15.58
C PHE A 46 9.33 -4.88 15.88
N VAL A 47 10.01 -4.44 14.84
CA VAL A 47 11.25 -3.67 14.90
C VAL A 47 11.33 -2.68 13.75
N TYR A 48 12.18 -1.68 13.89
CA TYR A 48 12.64 -0.86 12.78
C TYR A 48 13.93 -1.44 12.19
N VAL A 49 14.07 -1.28 10.91
CA VAL A 49 15.30 -1.60 10.18
C VAL A 49 15.81 -0.31 9.54
N GLU A 50 17.09 -0.05 9.67
CA GLU A 50 17.78 1.02 8.96
C GLU A 50 18.86 0.41 8.07
N ASN A 51 18.74 0.64 6.78
CA ASN A 51 19.56 0.00 5.76
C ASN A 51 19.56 -1.53 5.91
N HIS A 52 20.65 -2.11 6.35
CA HIS A 52 20.79 -3.57 6.47
C HIS A 52 20.62 -4.08 7.90
N HIS A 53 20.34 -3.22 8.89
CA HIS A 53 20.41 -3.62 10.29
C HIS A 53 19.15 -3.28 11.07
N VAL A 54 18.79 -4.17 12.00
CA VAL A 54 17.75 -3.88 12.98
C VAL A 54 18.21 -2.79 13.92
N VAL A 55 17.40 -1.74 14.06
CA VAL A 55 17.70 -0.61 14.96
C VAL A 55 17.63 -1.09 16.41
N GLY A 56 18.68 -0.80 17.18
CA GLY A 56 18.77 -1.21 18.58
C GLY A 56 19.07 -2.71 18.79
N TYR A 57 19.57 -3.41 17.78
CA TYR A 57 20.03 -4.79 17.92
C TYR A 57 21.20 -4.89 18.88
N ASP A 58 21.13 -5.83 19.83
CA ASP A 58 22.21 -6.20 20.74
C ASP A 58 22.60 -7.67 20.49
N PRO A 59 23.85 -7.98 20.10
CA PRO A 59 24.31 -9.35 19.88
C PRO A 59 24.30 -10.22 21.15
N ASN A 60 24.25 -9.62 22.34
CA ASN A 60 24.14 -10.36 23.63
C ASN A 60 22.69 -10.74 23.94
N ASP A 61 21.69 -10.15 23.27
CA ASP A 61 20.26 -10.53 23.36
C ASP A 61 19.70 -10.76 21.96
N PRO A 62 20.02 -11.90 21.32
CA PRO A 62 19.66 -12.18 19.93
C PRO A 62 18.16 -12.49 19.76
N PHE A 63 17.69 -12.35 18.50
CA PHE A 63 16.37 -12.83 18.11
C PHE A 63 16.24 -14.34 18.25
N VAL A 64 15.11 -14.79 18.80
CA VAL A 64 14.80 -16.21 19.04
C VAL A 64 13.40 -16.54 18.47
N ARG A 65 13.32 -17.44 17.50
CA ARG A 65 12.04 -17.96 17.00
C ARG A 65 11.28 -18.71 18.08
N GLY A 66 9.96 -18.53 18.10
CA GLY A 66 9.08 -19.14 19.08
C GLY A 66 9.04 -18.43 20.44
N LYS A 67 9.94 -17.48 20.68
CA LYS A 67 9.89 -16.60 21.86
C LYS A 67 8.98 -15.40 21.55
N ARG A 68 8.11 -15.05 22.52
CA ARG A 68 7.27 -13.85 22.41
C ARG A 68 8.12 -12.58 22.44
N ALA A 69 7.80 -11.62 21.57
CA ALA A 69 8.43 -10.31 21.61
C ALA A 69 7.91 -9.50 22.81
N GLU A 70 8.78 -8.71 23.41
CA GLU A 70 8.39 -7.78 24.49
C GLU A 70 7.92 -6.46 23.85
N THR A 71 6.71 -6.47 23.27
CA THR A 71 6.02 -5.27 22.80
C THR A 71 4.78 -5.02 23.65
N GLU A 72 4.36 -3.77 23.80
CA GLU A 72 3.26 -3.39 24.69
C GLU A 72 1.88 -3.86 24.18
N GLU A 73 1.71 -4.11 22.86
CA GLU A 73 0.41 -4.34 22.21
C GLU A 73 0.35 -5.62 21.38
N PHE A 74 1.13 -6.63 21.73
CA PHE A 74 1.20 -7.87 20.96
C PHE A 74 -0.08 -8.72 21.06
N ASP A 75 -0.74 -8.99 19.92
CA ASP A 75 -1.88 -9.91 19.85
C ASP A 75 -1.40 -11.37 19.98
N GLU A 76 -1.98 -12.15 20.89
CA GLU A 76 -1.66 -13.57 21.18
C GLU A 76 -1.80 -14.51 19.97
N LYS A 77 -2.43 -14.07 18.89
CA LYS A 77 -2.64 -14.86 17.66
C LYS A 77 -1.37 -15.30 16.95
N PHE A 78 -0.22 -14.70 17.24
CA PHE A 78 1.05 -14.94 16.54
C PHE A 78 1.98 -15.95 17.23
N GLY A 79 1.51 -16.70 18.22
CA GLY A 79 2.33 -17.58 19.07
C GLY A 79 3.27 -18.55 18.33
N ILE A 80 2.87 -19.10 17.20
CA ILE A 80 3.67 -20.08 16.45
C ILE A 80 4.75 -19.42 15.59
N ASN A 81 4.51 -18.18 15.13
CA ASN A 81 5.43 -17.42 14.27
C ASN A 81 6.14 -16.30 15.03
N SER A 82 6.03 -16.27 16.35
CA SER A 82 6.65 -15.24 17.16
C SER A 82 8.18 -15.25 17.01
N ILE A 83 8.74 -14.06 17.05
CA ILE A 83 10.17 -13.82 17.02
C ILE A 83 10.45 -12.86 18.16
N GLY A 84 10.99 -13.36 19.27
CA GLY A 84 11.30 -12.61 20.48
C GLY A 84 12.80 -12.51 20.71
N GLY A 85 13.20 -12.20 21.95
CA GLY A 85 14.56 -11.73 22.21
C GLY A 85 14.73 -10.31 21.67
N ALA A 86 15.97 -9.87 21.42
CA ALA A 86 16.28 -8.54 20.93
C ALA A 86 15.46 -7.44 21.63
N THR A 87 15.46 -7.51 22.95
CA THR A 87 14.57 -6.73 23.84
C THR A 87 14.71 -5.22 23.59
N ALA A 88 15.94 -4.74 23.40
CA ALA A 88 16.18 -3.33 23.13
C ALA A 88 15.55 -2.88 21.81
N ALA A 89 15.65 -3.69 20.74
CA ALA A 89 15.07 -3.40 19.45
C ALA A 89 13.51 -3.41 19.51
N HIS A 90 12.93 -4.43 20.12
CA HIS A 90 11.47 -4.52 20.29
C HIS A 90 10.89 -3.37 21.14
N ARG A 91 11.61 -2.89 22.17
CA ARG A 91 11.14 -1.76 22.98
C ARG A 91 11.14 -0.42 22.26
N LEU A 92 11.91 -0.28 21.18
CA LEU A 92 11.83 0.90 20.31
C LEU A 92 10.57 0.92 19.47
N TYR A 93 10.01 -0.26 19.18
CA TYR A 93 8.81 -0.39 18.37
C TYR A 93 7.57 -0.28 19.25
N LYS A 94 6.78 0.76 18.99
CA LYS A 94 5.49 1.00 19.65
C LYS A 94 4.44 1.17 18.58
N ASP A 95 3.44 0.30 18.53
CA ASP A 95 2.42 0.27 17.49
C ASP A 95 1.80 1.64 17.22
N ARG A 96 1.43 2.36 18.29
CA ARG A 96 0.84 3.71 18.20
C ARG A 96 1.82 4.81 17.80
N ALA A 97 3.10 4.53 17.73
CA ALA A 97 4.13 5.48 17.33
C ALA A 97 4.65 5.24 15.91
N VAL A 98 4.33 4.10 15.29
CA VAL A 98 4.93 3.70 13.99
C VAL A 98 4.72 4.77 12.92
N ALA A 99 3.49 5.22 12.71
CA ALA A 99 3.21 6.23 11.68
C ALA A 99 3.95 7.55 11.96
N THR A 100 3.97 7.99 13.22
CA THR A 100 4.71 9.21 13.63
C THR A 100 6.21 9.03 13.42
N THR A 101 6.80 7.90 13.82
CA THR A 101 8.23 7.61 13.65
C THR A 101 8.64 7.61 12.17
N LEU A 102 7.86 6.94 11.33
CA LEU A 102 8.11 6.91 9.88
C LEU A 102 7.97 8.31 9.27
N LYS A 103 6.96 9.07 9.66
CA LYS A 103 6.75 10.46 9.21
C LYS A 103 7.92 11.35 9.63
N ASP A 104 8.37 11.25 10.89
CA ASP A 104 9.51 12.06 11.36
C ASP A 104 10.79 11.73 10.59
N ARG A 105 11.03 10.46 10.30
CA ARG A 105 12.16 10.03 9.48
C ARG A 105 12.08 10.53 8.04
N ALA A 106 10.90 10.47 7.42
CA ALA A 106 10.69 10.96 6.06
C ALA A 106 10.88 12.49 5.97
N VAL A 107 10.34 13.23 6.92
CA VAL A 107 10.51 14.69 7.04
C VAL A 107 11.98 15.06 7.25
N GLN A 108 12.65 14.38 8.16
CA GLN A 108 14.08 14.59 8.41
C GLN A 108 14.90 14.33 7.13
N TRP A 109 14.64 13.21 6.48
CA TRP A 109 15.35 12.82 5.26
C TRP A 109 15.16 13.84 4.12
N ILE A 110 13.95 14.37 3.93
CA ILE A 110 13.68 15.44 2.95
C ILE A 110 14.54 16.68 3.25
N LYS A 111 14.60 17.10 4.52
CA LYS A 111 15.37 18.27 4.94
C LYS A 111 16.87 18.10 4.73
N GLU A 112 17.39 16.89 4.97
CA GLU A 112 18.80 16.55 4.79
C GLU A 112 19.22 16.46 3.31
N HIS A 113 18.26 16.23 2.39
CA HIS A 113 18.54 16.03 0.96
C HIS A 113 17.94 17.11 0.06
N LYS A 114 17.47 18.23 0.64
CA LYS A 114 16.77 19.31 -0.08
C LYS A 114 17.58 19.99 -1.20
N ASP A 115 18.90 19.95 -1.10
CA ASP A 115 19.81 20.62 -2.02
C ASP A 115 20.18 19.76 -3.24
N SER A 116 19.64 18.54 -3.34
CA SER A 116 19.89 17.60 -4.43
C SER A 116 18.59 17.00 -4.96
N PRO A 117 18.51 16.59 -6.23
CA PRO A 117 17.39 15.81 -6.73
C PRO A 117 17.24 14.50 -5.95
N PHE A 118 16.01 14.15 -5.58
CA PHE A 118 15.76 12.91 -4.85
C PHE A 118 14.50 12.19 -5.32
N PHE A 119 14.47 10.89 -5.07
CA PHE A 119 13.28 10.05 -5.10
C PHE A 119 13.04 9.48 -3.71
N LEU A 120 11.90 9.79 -3.13
CA LEU A 120 11.45 9.23 -1.85
C LEU A 120 10.20 8.37 -2.08
N TYR A 121 10.31 7.07 -1.87
CA TYR A 121 9.18 6.16 -1.77
C TYR A 121 8.76 6.04 -0.30
N TYR A 122 7.70 6.76 0.08
CA TYR A 122 7.18 6.74 1.44
C TYR A 122 6.00 5.76 1.55
N ALA A 123 6.30 4.51 1.92
CA ALA A 123 5.33 3.42 2.08
C ALA A 123 4.77 3.40 3.51
N THR A 124 3.73 4.18 3.78
CA THR A 124 3.13 4.27 5.11
C THR A 124 2.56 2.92 5.57
N THR A 125 2.42 2.70 6.88
CA THR A 125 1.72 1.53 7.43
C THR A 125 0.21 1.76 7.52
N ASN A 126 -0.25 3.00 7.48
CA ASN A 126 -1.66 3.37 7.44
C ASN A 126 -2.24 3.00 6.06
N ILE A 127 -3.37 2.46 5.98
CA ILE A 127 -4.40 2.11 6.95
C ILE A 127 -4.58 0.58 7.03
N HIS A 128 -3.49 -0.15 7.13
CA HIS A 128 -3.54 -1.61 7.32
C HIS A 128 -3.85 -1.95 8.79
N HIS A 129 -4.57 -3.06 9.02
CA HIS A 129 -4.79 -3.56 10.39
C HIS A 129 -3.48 -4.13 11.00
N PRO A 130 -3.38 -4.16 12.35
CA PRO A 130 -4.27 -3.58 13.35
C PRO A 130 -4.29 -2.05 13.28
N PHE A 131 -5.46 -1.46 13.55
CA PHE A 131 -5.61 0.00 13.52
C PHE A 131 -5.17 0.56 14.86
N THR A 132 -3.93 1.01 14.93
CA THR A 132 -3.27 1.54 16.12
C THR A 132 -2.82 2.99 15.88
N PRO A 133 -3.76 3.92 15.65
CA PRO A 133 -3.41 5.32 15.47
C PRO A 133 -2.81 5.89 16.77
N ALA A 134 -1.95 6.90 16.66
CA ALA A 134 -1.43 7.60 17.81
C ALA A 134 -2.58 8.16 18.69
N GLU A 135 -2.35 8.27 20.00
CA GLU A 135 -3.36 8.63 20.99
C GLU A 135 -4.17 9.89 20.62
N ARG A 136 -3.52 10.89 20.00
CA ARG A 136 -4.18 12.12 19.57
C ARG A 136 -5.25 11.93 18.49
N PHE A 137 -5.26 10.78 17.81
CA PHE A 137 -6.26 10.44 16.79
C PHE A 137 -7.33 9.46 17.31
N VAL A 138 -7.15 8.87 18.47
CA VAL A 138 -8.11 7.92 19.03
C VAL A 138 -9.44 8.61 19.29
N GLY A 139 -10.51 8.07 18.71
CA GLY A 139 -11.87 8.60 18.86
C GLY A 139 -12.16 9.88 18.05
N THR A 140 -11.30 10.27 17.13
CA THR A 140 -11.53 11.45 16.28
C THR A 140 -12.48 11.18 15.12
N SER A 141 -12.77 9.90 14.82
CA SER A 141 -13.66 9.50 13.73
C SER A 141 -14.85 8.69 14.20
N GLU A 142 -16.02 8.95 13.65
CA GLU A 142 -17.23 8.14 13.86
C GLU A 142 -17.10 6.71 13.27
N ALA A 143 -16.20 6.51 12.30
CA ALA A 143 -15.89 5.21 11.72
C ALA A 143 -14.99 4.32 12.63
N GLY A 144 -14.71 4.78 13.84
CA GLY A 144 -13.90 4.09 14.85
C GLY A 144 -12.42 3.99 14.47
N PRO A 145 -11.66 3.00 15.00
CA PRO A 145 -10.20 2.94 14.80
C PRO A 145 -9.74 2.95 13.34
N TYR A 146 -10.55 2.43 12.41
CA TYR A 146 -10.29 2.53 10.97
C TYR A 146 -10.26 3.99 10.50
N GLY A 147 -11.30 4.77 10.87
CA GLY A 147 -11.38 6.19 10.54
C GLY A 147 -10.33 7.03 11.27
N ASP A 148 -10.03 6.69 12.53
CA ASP A 148 -8.95 7.34 13.29
C ASP A 148 -7.60 7.17 12.57
N SER A 149 -7.34 5.97 12.02
CA SER A 149 -6.12 5.70 11.21
C SER A 149 -6.11 6.45 9.88
N ILE A 150 -7.28 6.75 9.30
CA ILE A 150 -7.37 7.63 8.11
C ILE A 150 -7.02 9.06 8.50
N HIS A 151 -7.52 9.57 9.62
CA HIS A 151 -7.16 10.90 10.12
C HIS A 151 -5.64 11.03 10.38
N GLU A 152 -5.03 9.98 10.91
CA GLU A 152 -3.57 9.93 11.07
C GLU A 152 -2.85 9.93 9.71
N LEU A 153 -3.32 9.16 8.72
CA LEU A 153 -2.75 9.15 7.38
C LEU A 153 -2.83 10.54 6.73
N ASP A 154 -3.98 11.19 6.82
CA ASP A 154 -4.18 12.55 6.29
C ASP A 154 -3.21 13.54 6.92
N TRP A 155 -3.04 13.47 8.25
CA TRP A 155 -2.04 14.25 8.95
C TRP A 155 -0.62 13.96 8.47
N VAL A 156 -0.25 12.69 8.27
CA VAL A 156 1.07 12.29 7.76
C VAL A 156 1.34 12.93 6.39
N VAL A 157 0.37 12.86 5.48
CA VAL A 157 0.48 13.48 4.15
C VAL A 157 0.60 15.00 4.27
N GLY A 158 -0.19 15.60 5.15
CA GLY A 158 -0.13 17.04 5.45
C GLY A 158 1.26 17.48 5.93
N GLU A 159 1.91 16.71 6.81
CA GLU A 159 3.27 16.98 7.30
C GLU A 159 4.32 16.93 6.18
N ILE A 160 4.22 15.96 5.27
CA ILE A 160 5.10 15.90 4.09
C ILE A 160 4.88 17.13 3.19
N MET A 161 3.62 17.45 2.89
CA MET A 161 3.28 18.61 2.07
C MET A 161 3.79 19.90 2.70
N ARG A 162 3.57 20.10 4.00
CA ARG A 162 4.06 21.26 4.74
C ARG A 162 5.59 21.36 4.70
N THR A 163 6.28 20.24 4.88
CA THR A 163 7.75 20.21 4.78
C THR A 163 8.23 20.65 3.40
N LEU A 164 7.62 20.15 2.33
CA LEU A 164 7.97 20.56 0.97
C LEU A 164 7.72 22.07 0.72
N ASP A 165 6.65 22.62 1.29
CA ASP A 165 6.33 24.03 1.18
C ASP A 165 7.32 24.90 2.01
N GLU A 166 7.61 24.54 3.26
CA GLU A 166 8.52 25.25 4.16
C GLU A 166 9.98 25.25 3.65
N GLU A 167 10.43 24.15 3.05
CA GLU A 167 11.78 24.04 2.46
C GLU A 167 11.87 24.59 1.03
N GLY A 168 10.78 25.15 0.48
CA GLY A 168 10.75 25.73 -0.87
C GLY A 168 10.83 24.69 -2.01
N LEU A 169 10.54 23.43 -1.73
CA LEU A 169 10.68 22.31 -2.68
C LEU A 169 9.43 22.04 -3.51
N ALA A 170 8.26 22.50 -3.06
CA ALA A 170 6.97 22.11 -3.62
C ALA A 170 6.84 22.40 -5.12
N GLY A 171 7.35 23.54 -5.61
CA GLY A 171 7.31 23.91 -7.03
C GLY A 171 8.15 23.01 -7.96
N ASN A 172 9.12 22.28 -7.37
CA ASN A 172 10.00 21.37 -8.10
C ASN A 172 9.84 19.92 -7.66
N THR A 173 8.73 19.56 -7.01
CA THR A 173 8.43 18.21 -6.55
C THR A 173 7.14 17.69 -7.17
N LEU A 174 7.22 16.54 -7.83
CA LEU A 174 6.06 15.74 -8.21
C LEU A 174 5.69 14.88 -6.99
N LEU A 175 4.66 15.26 -6.25
CA LEU A 175 4.11 14.49 -5.13
C LEU A 175 2.96 13.62 -5.61
N ILE A 176 3.06 12.31 -5.40
CA ILE A 176 2.04 11.33 -5.78
C ILE A 176 1.53 10.65 -4.51
N PHE A 177 0.23 10.70 -4.29
CA PHE A 177 -0.46 9.91 -3.27
C PHE A 177 -1.27 8.81 -3.95
N THR A 178 -1.04 7.56 -3.55
CA THR A 178 -1.77 6.40 -4.05
C THR A 178 -1.84 5.30 -3.00
N SER A 179 -2.42 4.16 -3.35
CA SER A 179 -2.48 2.96 -2.52
C SER A 179 -1.96 1.75 -3.30
N ASP A 180 -1.59 0.70 -2.60
CA ASP A 180 -1.17 -0.58 -3.18
C ASP A 180 -2.36 -1.45 -3.60
N ASN A 181 -3.50 -1.33 -2.92
CA ASN A 181 -4.75 -2.06 -3.18
C ASN A 181 -5.97 -1.34 -2.62
N GLY A 182 -7.14 -1.83 -2.96
CA GLY A 182 -8.39 -1.37 -2.38
C GLY A 182 -8.54 -1.75 -0.91
N GLY A 183 -9.49 -1.12 -0.23
CA GLY A 183 -9.77 -1.35 1.18
C GLY A 183 -10.21 -2.79 1.48
N MET A 184 -10.19 -3.16 2.75
CA MET A 184 -10.52 -4.49 3.22
C MET A 184 -11.62 -4.46 4.29
N LEU A 185 -12.60 -5.38 4.19
CA LEU A 185 -13.76 -5.41 5.07
C LEU A 185 -13.59 -6.24 6.35
N ASN A 186 -12.59 -7.08 6.41
CA ASN A 186 -12.30 -7.82 7.64
C ASN A 186 -11.77 -6.88 8.74
N HIS A 187 -11.63 -7.40 9.95
CA HIS A 187 -11.17 -6.64 11.11
C HIS A 187 -12.03 -5.38 11.35
N GLY A 188 -11.44 -4.19 11.32
CA GLY A 188 -12.13 -2.92 11.56
C GLY A 188 -13.00 -2.42 10.41
N GLY A 189 -12.80 -2.92 9.19
CA GLY A 189 -13.53 -2.46 8.00
C GLY A 189 -15.04 -2.68 8.10
N GLN A 190 -15.50 -3.79 8.67
CA GLN A 190 -16.94 -4.03 8.88
C GLN A 190 -17.56 -3.06 9.91
N ARG A 191 -16.80 -2.68 10.95
CA ARG A 191 -17.26 -1.68 11.91
C ARG A 191 -17.39 -0.31 11.27
N ALA A 192 -16.40 0.09 10.45
CA ALA A 192 -16.44 1.32 9.69
C ALA A 192 -17.64 1.35 8.73
N TRP A 193 -17.89 0.26 8.02
CA TRP A 193 -19.06 0.11 7.15
C TRP A 193 -20.39 0.30 7.91
N LYS A 194 -20.55 -0.35 9.05
CA LYS A 194 -21.74 -0.20 9.90
C LYS A 194 -21.92 1.23 10.42
N ALA A 195 -20.85 1.98 10.57
CA ALA A 195 -20.86 3.40 10.91
C ALA A 195 -21.12 4.32 9.70
N GLY A 196 -21.40 3.76 8.53
CA GLY A 196 -21.68 4.52 7.30
C GLY A 196 -20.47 4.87 6.44
N HIS A 197 -19.26 4.44 6.82
CA HIS A 197 -18.06 4.66 6.02
C HIS A 197 -17.85 3.55 5.00
N HIS A 198 -18.13 3.85 3.74
CA HIS A 198 -17.99 2.92 2.62
C HIS A 198 -16.54 2.91 2.12
N ILE A 199 -15.71 2.00 2.64
CA ILE A 199 -14.25 1.97 2.45
C ILE A 199 -13.79 1.91 0.99
N ASN A 200 -14.58 1.37 0.08
CA ASN A 200 -14.35 1.37 -1.37
C ASN A 200 -15.43 2.17 -2.10
N GLY A 201 -16.13 3.08 -1.42
CA GLY A 201 -17.23 3.84 -1.99
C GLY A 201 -18.35 2.94 -2.50
N LYS A 202 -18.70 3.09 -3.78
CA LYS A 202 -19.72 2.29 -4.48
C LYS A 202 -19.12 1.12 -5.28
N LEU A 203 -17.82 0.88 -5.16
CA LEU A 203 -17.16 -0.18 -5.91
C LEU A 203 -17.41 -1.54 -5.25
N LEU A 204 -17.73 -2.53 -6.09
CA LEU A 204 -17.92 -3.90 -5.66
C LEU A 204 -16.57 -4.52 -5.26
N GLY A 205 -16.55 -5.25 -4.15
CA GLY A 205 -15.40 -6.01 -3.70
C GLY A 205 -14.40 -5.22 -2.85
N PHE A 206 -13.29 -5.86 -2.58
CA PHE A 206 -12.24 -5.38 -1.67
C PHE A 206 -10.91 -6.07 -1.99
N LYS A 207 -9.84 -5.68 -1.29
CA LYS A 207 -8.49 -6.25 -1.40
C LYS A 207 -8.50 -7.76 -1.71
N PHE A 208 -7.58 -8.22 -2.53
CA PHE A 208 -7.37 -9.58 -3.05
C PHE A 208 -8.29 -10.01 -4.20
N GLY A 209 -9.36 -9.28 -4.48
CA GLY A 209 -10.33 -9.66 -5.50
C GLY A 209 -10.12 -8.97 -6.85
N ALA A 210 -10.67 -9.58 -7.90
CA ALA A 210 -10.71 -9.02 -9.26
C ALA A 210 -11.79 -7.95 -9.47
N TRP A 211 -12.71 -7.78 -8.50
CA TRP A 211 -13.72 -6.72 -8.55
C TRP A 211 -13.10 -5.35 -8.25
N GLU A 212 -13.70 -4.29 -8.77
CA GLU A 212 -13.15 -2.94 -8.77
C GLU A 212 -12.71 -2.43 -7.39
N GLY A 213 -13.45 -2.73 -6.33
CA GLY A 213 -13.09 -2.36 -4.97
C GLY A 213 -11.79 -2.99 -4.46
N GLY A 214 -11.27 -4.00 -5.14
CA GLY A 214 -10.02 -4.65 -4.78
C GLY A 214 -8.76 -3.96 -5.33
N HIS A 215 -8.91 -3.19 -6.40
CA HIS A 215 -7.75 -2.67 -7.16
C HIS A 215 -7.94 -1.25 -7.71
N ARG A 216 -9.15 -0.70 -7.73
CA ARG A 216 -9.38 0.69 -8.13
C ARG A 216 -9.11 1.61 -6.95
N ILE A 217 -7.90 2.12 -6.92
CA ILE A 217 -7.30 2.88 -5.83
C ILE A 217 -7.31 4.38 -6.11
N PRO A 218 -7.20 5.25 -5.08
CA PRO A 218 -6.99 6.67 -5.29
C PRO A 218 -5.64 6.93 -5.98
N MET A 219 -5.62 7.95 -6.82
CA MET A 219 -4.42 8.53 -7.41
C MET A 219 -4.57 10.04 -7.38
N ILE A 220 -3.77 10.71 -6.55
CA ILE A 220 -3.77 12.17 -6.40
C ILE A 220 -2.36 12.66 -6.64
N VAL A 221 -2.24 13.68 -7.49
CA VAL A 221 -0.94 14.21 -7.89
C VAL A 221 -0.90 15.71 -7.65
N ARG A 222 0.19 16.19 -7.02
CA ARG A 222 0.43 17.60 -6.78
C ARG A 222 1.78 18.00 -7.35
N TRP A 223 1.78 19.02 -8.20
CA TRP A 223 2.99 19.68 -8.70
C TRP A 223 2.67 21.15 -9.00
N PRO A 224 2.81 22.04 -8.04
CA PRO A 224 2.49 23.46 -8.23
C PRO A 224 3.24 24.06 -9.42
N GLY A 225 2.51 24.80 -10.26
CA GLY A 225 3.06 25.41 -11.46
C GLY A 225 3.18 24.46 -12.68
N ARG A 226 2.98 23.15 -12.50
CA ARG A 226 3.01 22.18 -13.59
C ARG A 226 1.66 21.50 -13.81
N ILE A 227 0.95 21.19 -12.72
CA ILE A 227 -0.36 20.56 -12.74
C ILE A 227 -1.41 21.57 -12.25
N PRO A 228 -2.42 21.93 -13.05
CA PRO A 228 -3.49 22.83 -12.62
C PRO A 228 -4.25 22.27 -11.42
N ALA A 229 -4.46 23.09 -10.40
CA ALA A 229 -5.23 22.71 -9.23
C ALA A 229 -6.67 22.32 -9.62
N GLY A 230 -7.21 21.24 -9.02
CA GLY A 230 -8.55 20.76 -9.28
C GLY A 230 -8.73 20.04 -10.63
N SER A 231 -7.66 19.85 -11.41
CA SER A 231 -7.73 19.08 -12.65
C SER A 231 -8.05 17.61 -12.39
N VAL A 232 -8.78 16.98 -13.32
CA VAL A 232 -9.16 15.56 -13.26
C VAL A 232 -8.78 14.89 -14.57
N SER A 233 -8.16 13.73 -14.49
CA SER A 233 -7.85 12.89 -15.64
C SER A 233 -8.69 11.60 -15.61
N ASN A 234 -9.28 11.24 -16.76
CA ASN A 234 -9.98 9.98 -16.98
C ASN A 234 -9.11 8.92 -17.65
N GLN A 235 -7.80 9.15 -17.74
CA GLN A 235 -6.88 8.16 -18.30
C GLN A 235 -6.83 6.92 -17.41
N LEU A 236 -6.88 5.75 -18.04
CA LEU A 236 -6.64 4.48 -17.37
C LEU A 236 -5.17 4.39 -17.01
N MET A 237 -4.87 4.14 -15.74
CA MET A 237 -3.52 4.10 -15.20
C MET A 237 -3.36 2.95 -14.20
N SER A 238 -2.16 2.41 -14.11
CA SER A 238 -1.78 1.37 -13.13
C SER A 238 -0.48 1.77 -12.43
N ASN A 239 -0.26 1.25 -11.21
CA ASN A 239 1.01 1.50 -10.50
C ASN A 239 2.24 0.97 -11.26
N VAL A 240 2.08 -0.03 -12.13
CA VAL A 240 3.17 -0.50 -13.01
C VAL A 240 3.64 0.58 -14.00
N ASP A 241 2.82 1.58 -14.28
CA ASP A 241 3.16 2.68 -15.19
C ASP A 241 4.16 3.68 -14.59
N MET A 242 4.42 3.58 -13.27
CA MET A 242 5.38 4.46 -12.60
C MET A 242 6.77 4.33 -13.18
N LEU A 243 7.21 3.14 -13.60
CA LEU A 243 8.55 2.95 -14.17
C LEU A 243 8.75 3.80 -15.43
N ALA A 244 7.91 3.63 -16.44
CA ALA A 244 8.03 4.40 -17.69
C ALA A 244 7.73 5.89 -17.49
N THR A 245 6.85 6.24 -16.55
CA THR A 245 6.52 7.62 -16.22
C THR A 245 7.69 8.36 -15.55
N LEU A 246 8.35 7.72 -14.59
CA LEU A 246 9.50 8.31 -13.91
C LEU A 246 10.74 8.32 -14.80
N ALA A 247 10.94 7.29 -15.64
CA ALA A 247 11.97 7.30 -16.66
C ALA A 247 11.81 8.51 -17.60
N ALA A 248 10.61 8.74 -18.12
CA ALA A 248 10.33 9.90 -18.97
C ALA A 248 10.51 11.23 -18.23
N LEU A 249 10.16 11.31 -16.94
CA LEU A 249 10.33 12.50 -16.10
C LEU A 249 11.82 12.85 -15.93
N THR A 250 12.67 11.84 -15.78
CA THR A 250 14.12 12.00 -15.55
C THR A 250 14.96 11.99 -16.82
N GLY A 251 14.33 11.75 -17.98
CA GLY A 251 15.02 11.63 -19.27
C GLY A 251 15.81 10.31 -19.42
N TYR A 252 15.47 9.28 -18.63
CA TYR A 252 16.08 7.96 -18.75
C TYR A 252 15.42 7.16 -19.88
N GLU A 253 16.21 6.56 -20.76
CA GLU A 253 15.73 5.71 -21.84
C GLU A 253 15.67 4.26 -21.37
N LEU A 254 14.45 3.73 -21.27
CA LEU A 254 14.22 2.32 -20.94
C LEU A 254 14.63 1.43 -22.11
N GLN A 255 15.23 0.27 -21.81
CA GLN A 255 15.46 -0.78 -22.79
C GLN A 255 14.14 -1.52 -23.09
N GLU A 256 14.07 -2.23 -24.20
CA GLU A 256 12.85 -2.93 -24.64
C GLU A 256 12.30 -3.92 -23.60
N GLN A 257 13.20 -4.54 -22.83
CA GLN A 257 12.84 -5.50 -21.76
C GLN A 257 12.50 -4.83 -20.43
N ASP A 258 12.74 -3.53 -20.27
CA ASP A 258 12.51 -2.81 -19.00
C ASP A 258 11.03 -2.44 -18.88
N GLY A 259 10.30 -3.19 -18.04
CA GLY A 259 8.91 -2.92 -17.76
C GLY A 259 7.99 -2.96 -18.99
N PRO A 260 7.88 -4.11 -19.68
CA PRO A 260 7.12 -4.22 -20.94
C PRO A 260 5.64 -3.86 -20.81
N ASP A 261 5.09 -3.92 -19.59
CA ASP A 261 3.71 -3.54 -19.26
C ASP A 261 3.57 -2.09 -18.77
N SER A 262 4.66 -1.33 -18.69
CA SER A 262 4.68 0.03 -18.18
C SER A 262 4.49 1.06 -19.29
N PHE A 263 3.54 1.96 -19.13
CA PHE A 263 3.25 3.04 -20.08
C PHE A 263 3.63 4.39 -19.48
N ASN A 264 4.22 5.26 -20.28
CA ASN A 264 4.53 6.61 -19.85
C ASN A 264 3.24 7.44 -19.68
N MET A 265 2.83 7.63 -18.43
CA MET A 265 1.65 8.41 -18.05
C MET A 265 1.96 9.88 -17.73
N LEU A 266 3.20 10.34 -17.89
CA LEU A 266 3.57 11.73 -17.60
C LEU A 266 2.67 12.75 -18.32
N PRO A 267 2.32 12.59 -19.61
CA PRO A 267 1.38 13.51 -20.26
C PRO A 267 -0.01 13.55 -19.60
N ALA A 268 -0.48 12.43 -19.06
CA ALA A 268 -1.76 12.38 -18.33
C ALA A 268 -1.66 13.08 -16.98
N LEU A 269 -0.54 12.97 -16.29
CA LEU A 269 -0.32 13.59 -14.97
C LEU A 269 -0.21 15.12 -15.08
N ILE A 270 0.43 15.63 -16.12
CA ILE A 270 0.57 17.08 -16.33
C ILE A 270 -0.59 17.71 -17.12
N GLY A 271 -1.68 16.96 -17.34
CA GLY A 271 -2.91 17.50 -17.93
C GLY A 271 -2.93 17.59 -19.47
N ASN A 272 -2.00 16.97 -20.16
CA ASN A 272 -1.93 17.00 -21.63
C ASN A 272 -1.72 15.59 -22.25
N PRO A 273 -2.68 14.66 -22.10
CA PRO A 273 -2.54 13.31 -22.61
C PRO A 273 -2.69 13.19 -24.15
N GLY A 274 -3.24 14.21 -24.82
CA GLY A 274 -3.54 14.18 -26.26
C GLY A 274 -4.54 13.09 -26.65
N LYS A 275 -4.15 11.84 -26.44
CA LYS A 275 -4.98 10.63 -26.72
C LYS A 275 -4.93 9.67 -25.53
N MET A 276 -5.76 8.62 -25.61
CA MET A 276 -5.68 7.51 -24.65
C MET A 276 -4.30 6.85 -24.71
N ILE A 277 -3.63 6.79 -23.57
CA ILE A 277 -2.27 6.23 -23.45
C ILE A 277 -2.36 4.72 -23.24
N ARG A 278 -3.17 4.27 -22.28
CA ARG A 278 -3.39 2.85 -21.96
C ARG A 278 -4.88 2.51 -22.22
N ASP A 279 -5.13 1.46 -22.98
CA ASP A 279 -6.49 1.03 -23.31
C ASP A 279 -7.01 -0.14 -22.45
N HIS A 280 -6.12 -0.85 -21.74
CA HIS A 280 -6.46 -1.98 -20.88
C HIS A 280 -5.55 -2.10 -19.66
N ILE A 281 -6.03 -2.82 -18.64
CA ILE A 281 -5.27 -3.25 -17.46
C ILE A 281 -5.51 -4.73 -17.22
N ILE A 282 -4.45 -5.47 -16.95
CA ILE A 282 -4.50 -6.83 -16.41
C ILE A 282 -4.55 -6.75 -14.90
N ILE A 283 -5.46 -7.48 -14.27
CA ILE A 283 -5.71 -7.50 -12.84
C ILE A 283 -5.38 -8.91 -12.34
N CYS A 284 -4.45 -9.00 -11.39
CA CYS A 284 -4.00 -10.24 -10.78
C CYS A 284 -4.57 -10.36 -9.35
N PRO A 285 -5.74 -10.98 -9.15
CA PRO A 285 -6.27 -11.25 -7.82
C PRO A 285 -5.51 -12.42 -7.14
N SER A 286 -5.83 -12.71 -5.88
CA SER A 286 -5.17 -13.80 -5.13
C SER A 286 -5.30 -15.17 -5.81
N GLN A 287 -6.41 -15.44 -6.48
CA GLN A 287 -6.61 -16.70 -7.22
C GLN A 287 -6.22 -16.51 -8.69
N LYS A 288 -5.22 -17.24 -9.15
CA LYS A 288 -4.71 -17.19 -10.54
C LYS A 288 -5.78 -17.46 -11.61
N SER A 289 -6.78 -18.30 -11.31
CA SER A 289 -7.92 -18.57 -12.18
C SER A 289 -8.77 -17.33 -12.50
N HIS A 290 -8.63 -16.27 -11.72
CA HIS A 290 -9.38 -15.01 -11.85
C HIS A 290 -8.53 -13.89 -12.47
N LEU A 291 -7.41 -14.23 -13.13
CA LEU A 291 -6.65 -13.25 -13.89
C LEU A 291 -7.57 -12.55 -14.90
N SER A 292 -7.74 -11.26 -14.72
CA SER A 292 -8.81 -10.50 -15.37
C SER A 292 -8.26 -9.39 -16.23
N ILE A 293 -9.04 -8.95 -17.22
CA ILE A 293 -8.71 -7.79 -18.04
C ILE A 293 -9.83 -6.76 -17.98
N ARG A 294 -9.44 -5.50 -17.79
CA ARG A 294 -10.29 -4.33 -17.99
C ARG A 294 -9.93 -3.64 -19.28
N LYS A 295 -10.93 -3.39 -20.15
CA LYS A 295 -10.79 -2.56 -21.35
C LYS A 295 -11.98 -1.62 -21.49
N GLY A 296 -11.72 -0.32 -21.42
CA GLY A 296 -12.77 0.69 -21.39
C GLY A 296 -13.75 0.45 -20.24
N LYS A 297 -15.05 0.31 -20.55
CA LYS A 297 -16.11 0.01 -19.57
C LYS A 297 -16.30 -1.49 -19.26
N TRP A 298 -15.57 -2.37 -19.93
CA TRP A 298 -15.73 -3.81 -19.80
C TRP A 298 -14.67 -4.39 -18.87
N VAL A 299 -15.09 -5.35 -18.05
CA VAL A 299 -14.20 -6.19 -17.26
C VAL A 299 -14.56 -7.64 -17.56
N TYR A 300 -13.55 -8.43 -17.93
CA TYR A 300 -13.70 -9.87 -18.13
C TYR A 300 -12.97 -10.60 -17.03
N ILE A 301 -13.70 -11.42 -16.28
CA ILE A 301 -13.17 -12.32 -15.24
C ILE A 301 -13.48 -13.75 -15.71
N PRO A 302 -12.48 -14.60 -15.94
CA PRO A 302 -12.67 -15.93 -16.53
C PRO A 302 -13.26 -16.97 -15.57
N ALA A 303 -13.55 -16.60 -14.34
CA ALA A 303 -14.11 -17.45 -13.30
C ALA A 303 -15.21 -16.75 -12.52
N GLN A 304 -16.03 -17.49 -11.80
CA GLN A 304 -17.09 -16.95 -10.95
C GLN A 304 -16.52 -16.26 -9.72
N ASN A 305 -17.21 -15.24 -9.20
CA ASN A 305 -16.86 -14.42 -8.02
C ASN A 305 -15.60 -13.55 -8.17
N SER A 306 -15.05 -13.08 -7.05
CA SER A 306 -13.93 -12.13 -7.07
C SER A 306 -12.54 -12.77 -7.10
N GLY A 307 -12.43 -14.06 -6.80
CA GLY A 307 -11.11 -14.70 -6.63
C GLY A 307 -10.30 -14.22 -5.43
N GLY A 308 -10.92 -13.44 -4.53
CA GLY A 308 -10.34 -12.98 -3.27
C GLY A 308 -10.87 -13.75 -2.07
N PHE A 309 -10.77 -13.17 -0.88
CA PHE A 309 -11.34 -13.73 0.33
C PHE A 309 -12.87 -13.78 0.27
N THR A 310 -13.45 -14.83 0.84
CA THR A 310 -14.87 -15.11 0.83
C THR A 310 -15.41 -15.39 2.24
N GLY A 311 -16.74 -15.34 2.38
CA GLY A 311 -17.45 -15.87 3.53
C GLY A 311 -17.34 -14.99 4.79
N LYS A 312 -17.26 -15.64 5.95
CA LYS A 312 -17.39 -15.01 7.27
C LYS A 312 -16.43 -13.85 7.55
N ASN A 313 -15.27 -13.86 6.91
CA ASN A 313 -14.23 -12.86 7.16
C ASN A 313 -14.53 -11.49 6.54
N VAL A 314 -15.47 -11.40 5.62
CA VAL A 314 -15.77 -10.17 4.88
C VAL A 314 -17.12 -9.55 5.23
N GLY A 315 -17.88 -10.20 6.09
CA GLY A 315 -19.22 -9.77 6.47
C GLY A 315 -20.27 -10.00 5.37
N ASP A 316 -21.50 -9.64 5.67
CA ASP A 316 -22.62 -9.72 4.75
C ASP A 316 -23.09 -8.32 4.38
N HIS A 317 -22.79 -7.90 3.17
CA HIS A 317 -23.24 -6.64 2.61
C HIS A 317 -23.16 -6.66 1.07
N ASP A 318 -23.89 -5.75 0.41
CA ASP A 318 -24.15 -5.75 -1.01
C ASP A 318 -22.90 -5.54 -1.90
N LEU A 319 -21.83 -4.93 -1.36
CA LEU A 319 -20.64 -4.56 -2.11
C LEU A 319 -19.43 -5.46 -1.88
N GLY A 320 -19.60 -6.64 -1.31
CA GLY A 320 -18.46 -7.55 -1.13
C GLY A 320 -18.67 -8.68 -0.14
N GLY A 321 -19.82 -8.74 0.54
CA GLY A 321 -20.20 -9.85 1.41
C GLY A 321 -20.86 -11.00 0.67
N ALA A 322 -21.52 -11.86 1.41
CA ALA A 322 -22.19 -13.05 0.88
C ALA A 322 -23.27 -12.71 -0.19
N SER A 323 -24.02 -11.64 0.00
CA SER A 323 -25.06 -11.20 -0.94
C SER A 323 -24.49 -10.79 -2.30
N ALA A 324 -23.34 -10.10 -2.32
CA ALA A 324 -22.65 -9.73 -3.55
C ALA A 324 -22.15 -10.98 -4.34
N PHE A 325 -21.68 -12.01 -3.63
CA PHE A 325 -21.29 -13.28 -4.26
C PHE A 325 -22.49 -13.97 -4.92
N GLN A 326 -23.63 -13.99 -4.27
CA GLN A 326 -24.85 -14.56 -4.84
C GLN A 326 -25.32 -13.80 -6.07
N LEU A 327 -25.28 -12.46 -6.06
CA LEU A 327 -25.65 -11.62 -7.19
C LEU A 327 -24.76 -11.87 -8.40
N THR A 328 -23.43 -11.87 -8.21
CA THR A 328 -22.49 -12.10 -9.31
C THR A 328 -22.56 -13.52 -9.85
N HIS A 329 -22.88 -14.51 -9.01
CA HIS A 329 -23.12 -15.88 -9.47
C HIS A 329 -24.32 -15.95 -10.41
N ARG A 330 -25.43 -15.28 -10.09
CA ARG A 330 -26.62 -15.22 -10.97
C ARG A 330 -26.31 -14.56 -12.31
N VAL A 331 -25.61 -13.42 -12.30
CA VAL A 331 -25.23 -12.73 -13.54
C VAL A 331 -24.36 -13.62 -14.43
N ASN A 332 -23.39 -14.33 -13.85
CA ASN A 332 -22.53 -15.23 -14.61
C ASN A 332 -23.30 -16.43 -15.17
N SER A 333 -24.23 -17.03 -14.41
CA SER A 333 -25.06 -18.12 -14.90
C SER A 333 -25.98 -17.69 -16.04
N ASP A 334 -26.50 -16.47 -16.01
CA ASP A 334 -27.32 -15.92 -17.08
C ASP A 334 -26.50 -15.68 -18.35
N ILE A 335 -25.24 -15.26 -18.23
CA ILE A 335 -24.31 -15.10 -19.37
C ILE A 335 -23.94 -16.48 -19.96
N GLU A 336 -23.62 -17.45 -19.12
CA GLU A 336 -23.32 -18.81 -19.56
C GLU A 336 -24.54 -19.44 -20.29
N ASN A 337 -25.74 -19.29 -19.74
CA ASN A 337 -26.96 -19.74 -20.35
C ASN A 337 -27.29 -19.00 -21.68
N ALA A 338 -26.91 -17.73 -21.79
CA ALA A 338 -27.07 -16.97 -23.03
C ALA A 338 -26.10 -17.42 -24.14
N ARG A 339 -24.94 -17.97 -23.79
CA ARG A 339 -23.96 -18.52 -24.76
C ARG A 339 -24.32 -19.91 -25.29
N ILE A 340 -25.21 -20.63 -24.60
CA ILE A 340 -25.61 -22.01 -24.94
C ILE A 340 -26.82 -22.04 -25.85
N LYS A 341 -27.45 -20.89 -26.17
CA LYS A 341 -28.53 -20.83 -27.17
C LYS A 341 -27.90 -20.56 -28.53
N PRO A 342 -27.99 -21.52 -29.48
CA PRO A 342 -27.57 -21.34 -30.86
C PRO A 342 -28.38 -20.28 -31.58
#